data_48006c06ef32dfa13354a9b14f82757f
#
_entry.id   48006c06ef32dfa13354a9b14f82757f
#
_cell.length_a   1.000
_cell.length_b   1.000
_cell.length_c   1.000
_cell.angle_alpha   90.00
_cell.angle_beta   90.00
_cell.angle_gamma   90.00
#
_symmetry.space_group_name_H-M   'P 1'
#
loop_
_entity.id
_entity.type
_entity.pdbx_description
1 polymer ?
#
loop_
_entity_poly.entity_id
_entity_poly.type
_entity_poly.pdbx_seq_one_letter_code
_entity_poly.pdbx_strand_id
1 'polypeptide(L)'
;MDTPLILIIVLILLLFFSGFSSGSETGMMASNKVKLRNLSKKSKGAKRALNLLQRPDILLSAILVGNNFANILASSIVTLLVIDYFGGNVLLGSVILTIVILIFSEITPKTIASVYPEKFAEKSSWVLKKLIFIFNPIISFTNLISSKILASLNINPKDSAENDNLNTEELRTLLQDHGDLIPTQSRMMLSSILDLEDLTVEDIMVANSEIVGIDVTSEIEEAKLIISSSFYSRLPVYELSLIHI
;
A
#
# COMPACT_ATOMS: atom_id res chain seq x y z
N MET A 1 17.19 -45.99 9.07
CA MET A 1 15.94 -45.22 8.97
C MET A 1 15.33 -45.56 7.62
N ASP A 2 14.12 -46.05 7.61
CA ASP A 2 13.48 -46.49 6.37
C ASP A 2 13.28 -45.31 5.42
N THR A 3 13.75 -45.48 4.21
CA THR A 3 13.67 -44.42 3.16
C THR A 3 12.30 -43.78 3.05
N PRO A 4 11.15 -44.50 3.15
CA PRO A 4 9.83 -43.89 3.09
C PRO A 4 9.54 -42.96 4.27
N LEU A 5 10.01 -43.25 5.46
CA LEU A 5 9.81 -42.41 6.64
C LEU A 5 10.52 -41.06 6.49
N ILE A 6 11.74 -41.06 5.95
CA ILE A 6 12.49 -39.83 5.67
C ILE A 6 11.73 -38.95 4.64
N LEU A 7 11.25 -39.58 3.56
CA LEU A 7 10.47 -38.87 2.51
C LEU A 7 9.19 -38.24 3.08
N ILE A 8 8.47 -38.95 3.95
CA ILE A 8 7.26 -38.43 4.61
C ILE A 8 7.62 -37.26 5.54
N ILE A 9 8.69 -37.34 6.31
CA ILE A 9 9.12 -36.22 7.19
C ILE A 9 9.48 -34.99 6.34
N VAL A 10 10.24 -35.19 5.26
CA VAL A 10 10.60 -34.07 4.34
C VAL A 10 9.34 -33.48 3.69
N LEU A 11 8.38 -34.31 3.27
CA LEU A 11 7.12 -33.84 2.73
C LEU A 11 6.36 -32.95 3.72
N ILE A 12 6.24 -33.40 4.97
CA ILE A 12 5.59 -32.60 6.03
C ILE A 12 6.30 -31.25 6.24
N LEU A 13 7.64 -31.25 6.29
CA LEU A 13 8.41 -30.02 6.42
C LEU A 13 8.20 -29.06 5.24
N LEU A 14 8.13 -29.60 4.01
CA LEU A 14 7.86 -28.80 2.82
C LEU A 14 6.45 -28.20 2.84
N LEU A 15 5.44 -28.94 3.29
CA LEU A 15 4.09 -28.44 3.45
C LEU A 15 4.00 -27.32 4.50
N PHE A 16 4.69 -27.48 5.63
CA PHE A 16 4.80 -26.42 6.64
C PHE A 16 5.52 -25.18 6.11
N PHE A 17 6.60 -25.37 5.35
CA PHE A 17 7.33 -24.27 4.74
C PHE A 17 6.47 -23.55 3.68
N SER A 18 5.74 -24.28 2.84
CA SER A 18 4.80 -23.72 1.89
C SER A 18 3.70 -22.90 2.59
N GLY A 19 3.09 -23.46 3.65
CA GLY A 19 2.07 -22.78 4.45
C GLY A 19 2.61 -21.52 5.14
N PHE A 20 3.82 -21.61 5.69
CA PHE A 20 4.50 -20.42 6.24
C PHE A 20 4.73 -19.35 5.19
N SER A 21 5.20 -19.72 3.99
CA SER A 21 5.45 -18.79 2.88
C SER A 21 4.17 -18.11 2.42
N SER A 22 3.11 -18.89 2.19
CA SER A 22 1.79 -18.42 1.77
C SER A 22 1.14 -17.49 2.80
N GLY A 23 1.16 -17.84 4.08
CA GLY A 23 0.69 -16.97 5.15
C GLY A 23 1.54 -15.71 5.32
N SER A 24 2.86 -15.80 5.10
CA SER A 24 3.76 -14.65 5.17
C SER A 24 3.49 -13.63 4.08
N GLU A 25 3.19 -14.08 2.87
CA GLU A 25 2.76 -13.23 1.75
C GLU A 25 1.54 -12.39 2.15
N THR A 26 0.47 -13.07 2.57
CA THR A 26 -0.78 -12.41 2.97
C THR A 26 -0.57 -11.50 4.18
N GLY A 27 0.13 -11.96 5.21
CA GLY A 27 0.40 -11.18 6.43
C GLY A 27 1.22 -9.92 6.14
N MET A 28 2.22 -10.00 5.26
CA MET A 28 3.02 -8.83 4.88
C MET A 28 2.21 -7.84 4.05
N MET A 29 1.44 -8.31 3.05
CA MET A 29 0.66 -7.43 2.15
C MET A 29 -0.55 -6.81 2.84
N ALA A 30 -1.25 -7.56 3.70
CA ALA A 30 -2.41 -7.06 4.44
C ALA A 30 -2.02 -6.19 5.66
N SER A 31 -0.74 -6.13 6.03
CA SER A 31 -0.32 -5.38 7.21
C SER A 31 -0.39 -3.87 6.99
N ASN A 32 -0.95 -3.16 8.00
CA ASN A 32 -1.00 -1.71 7.98
C ASN A 32 0.38 -1.11 8.29
N LYS A 33 0.96 -0.40 7.30
CA LYS A 33 2.29 0.22 7.43
C LYS A 33 2.39 1.20 8.62
N VAL A 34 1.31 1.93 8.94
CA VAL A 34 1.27 2.88 10.07
C VAL A 34 1.31 2.14 11.40
N LYS A 35 0.54 1.05 11.54
CA LYS A 35 0.58 0.20 12.74
C LYS A 35 1.95 -0.45 12.90
N LEU A 36 2.53 -1.00 11.83
CA LEU A 36 3.88 -1.56 11.86
C LEU A 36 4.94 -0.52 12.23
N ARG A 37 4.81 0.72 11.76
CA ARG A 37 5.71 1.83 12.12
C ARG A 37 5.63 2.15 13.62
N ASN A 38 4.45 2.14 14.21
CA ASN A 38 4.28 2.33 15.64
C ASN A 38 4.86 1.14 16.45
N LEU A 39 4.61 -0.09 15.99
CA LEU A 39 5.19 -1.29 16.61
C LEU A 39 6.71 -1.36 16.46
N SER A 40 7.29 -0.82 15.40
CA SER A 40 8.73 -0.83 15.13
C SER A 40 9.55 -0.08 16.19
N LYS A 41 8.92 0.84 16.93
CA LYS A 41 9.55 1.54 18.07
C LYS A 41 9.83 0.61 19.24
N LYS A 42 9.07 -0.50 19.36
CA LYS A 42 9.15 -1.46 20.49
C LYS A 42 9.61 -2.85 20.07
N SER A 43 9.50 -3.22 18.79
CA SER A 43 9.79 -4.56 18.27
C SER A 43 10.79 -4.54 17.12
N LYS A 44 11.87 -5.32 17.27
CA LYS A 44 12.86 -5.57 16.21
C LYS A 44 12.23 -6.34 15.02
N GLY A 45 11.20 -7.16 15.26
CA GLY A 45 10.48 -7.90 14.25
C GLY A 45 9.66 -6.97 13.35
N ALA A 46 8.88 -6.07 13.95
CA ALA A 46 8.11 -5.07 13.22
C ALA A 46 9.01 -4.12 12.41
N LYS A 47 10.18 -3.73 12.96
CA LYS A 47 11.17 -2.93 12.23
C LYS A 47 11.70 -3.67 10.99
N ARG A 48 11.99 -5.00 11.12
CA ARG A 48 12.41 -5.81 9.97
C ARG A 48 11.30 -5.95 8.93
N ALA A 49 10.06 -6.21 9.36
CA ALA A 49 8.91 -6.31 8.48
C ALA A 49 8.72 -5.01 7.69
N LEU A 50 8.78 -3.86 8.34
CA LEU A 50 8.68 -2.55 7.70
C LEU A 50 9.77 -2.34 6.63
N ASN A 51 11.02 -2.73 6.94
CA ASN A 51 12.12 -2.62 5.98
C ASN A 51 11.96 -3.56 4.77
N LEU A 52 11.40 -4.76 4.99
CA LEU A 52 11.10 -5.70 3.90
C LEU A 52 9.99 -5.16 2.98
N LEU A 53 9.00 -4.48 3.55
CA LEU A 53 7.90 -3.84 2.82
C LEU A 53 8.32 -2.59 2.02
N GLN A 54 9.56 -2.11 2.17
CA GLN A 54 10.11 -1.04 1.31
C GLN A 54 10.49 -1.56 -0.09
N ARG A 55 10.67 -2.89 -0.24
CA ARG A 55 10.95 -3.56 -1.52
C ARG A 55 10.02 -4.74 -1.70
N PRO A 56 8.74 -4.48 -1.95
CA PRO A 56 7.72 -5.52 -2.04
C PRO A 56 7.97 -6.48 -3.21
N ASP A 57 8.54 -6.00 -4.31
CA ASP A 57 8.95 -6.77 -5.47
C ASP A 57 9.92 -7.91 -5.12
N ILE A 58 10.99 -7.61 -4.39
CA ILE A 58 11.98 -8.59 -3.95
C ILE A 58 11.37 -9.55 -2.93
N LEU A 59 10.57 -9.02 -2.00
CA LEU A 59 9.92 -9.81 -0.96
C LEU A 59 8.97 -10.84 -1.57
N LEU A 60 8.07 -10.39 -2.46
CA LEU A 60 7.09 -11.26 -3.13
C LEU A 60 7.79 -12.30 -4.02
N SER A 61 8.81 -11.88 -4.78
CA SER A 61 9.60 -12.81 -5.61
C SER A 61 10.25 -13.90 -4.76
N ALA A 62 10.83 -13.55 -3.60
CA ALA A 62 11.45 -14.53 -2.72
C ALA A 62 10.44 -15.53 -2.15
N ILE A 63 9.28 -15.06 -1.72
CA ILE A 63 8.21 -15.89 -1.18
C ILE A 63 7.67 -16.81 -2.28
N LEU A 64 7.41 -16.28 -3.47
CA LEU A 64 6.90 -17.02 -4.61
C LEU A 64 7.86 -18.13 -5.04
N VAL A 65 9.15 -17.82 -5.18
CA VAL A 65 10.18 -18.81 -5.53
C VAL A 65 10.25 -19.90 -4.46
N GLY A 66 10.28 -19.52 -3.17
CA GLY A 66 10.32 -20.48 -2.07
C GLY A 66 9.09 -21.38 -2.01
N ASN A 67 7.91 -20.81 -2.18
CA ASN A 67 6.65 -21.55 -2.15
C ASN A 67 6.54 -22.54 -3.33
N ASN A 68 6.83 -22.08 -4.55
CA ASN A 68 6.80 -22.95 -5.73
C ASN A 68 7.84 -24.06 -5.63
N PHE A 69 9.04 -23.76 -5.15
CA PHE A 69 10.08 -24.76 -4.94
C PHE A 69 9.61 -25.84 -3.96
N ALA A 70 9.00 -25.46 -2.85
CA ALA A 70 8.47 -26.40 -1.87
C ALA A 70 7.34 -27.26 -2.45
N ASN A 71 6.41 -26.68 -3.20
CA ASN A 71 5.28 -27.39 -3.77
C ASN A 71 5.72 -28.38 -4.88
N ILE A 72 6.69 -28.00 -5.71
CA ILE A 72 7.25 -28.87 -6.75
C ILE A 72 8.00 -30.07 -6.11
N LEU A 73 8.81 -29.81 -5.08
CA LEU A 73 9.51 -30.89 -4.36
C LEU A 73 8.53 -31.81 -3.64
N ALA A 74 7.50 -31.25 -3.00
CA ALA A 74 6.43 -32.04 -2.36
C ALA A 74 5.75 -32.99 -3.37
N SER A 75 5.41 -32.47 -4.55
CA SER A 75 4.81 -33.27 -5.62
C SER A 75 5.75 -34.37 -6.11
N SER A 76 7.04 -34.07 -6.26
CA SER A 76 8.04 -35.08 -6.66
C SER A 76 8.17 -36.18 -5.61
N ILE A 77 8.20 -35.84 -4.32
CA ILE A 77 8.27 -36.80 -3.21
C ILE A 77 7.02 -37.70 -3.19
N VAL A 78 5.82 -37.12 -3.36
CA VAL A 78 4.59 -37.91 -3.40
C VAL A 78 4.60 -38.87 -4.60
N THR A 79 5.08 -38.43 -5.76
CA THR A 79 5.23 -39.31 -6.93
C THR A 79 6.13 -40.49 -6.63
N LEU A 80 7.30 -40.28 -6.02
CA LEU A 80 8.22 -41.34 -5.61
C LEU A 80 7.57 -42.30 -4.60
N LEU A 81 6.90 -41.76 -3.58
CA LEU A 81 6.21 -42.55 -2.57
C LEU A 81 5.13 -43.45 -3.18
N VAL A 82 4.35 -42.92 -4.12
CA VAL A 82 3.27 -43.67 -4.77
C VAL A 82 3.81 -44.78 -5.66
N ILE A 83 4.87 -44.51 -6.44
CA ILE A 83 5.45 -45.51 -7.35
C ILE A 83 6.18 -46.62 -6.58
N ASP A 84 7.07 -46.21 -5.69
CA ASP A 84 8.04 -47.15 -5.10
C ASP A 84 7.49 -47.93 -3.90
N TYR A 85 6.51 -47.35 -3.17
CA TYR A 85 6.07 -47.92 -1.89
C TYR A 85 4.58 -48.25 -1.84
N PHE A 86 3.72 -47.53 -2.56
CA PHE A 86 2.27 -47.79 -2.50
C PHE A 86 1.71 -48.49 -3.72
N GLY A 87 2.48 -48.63 -4.82
CA GLY A 87 2.04 -49.29 -6.06
C GLY A 87 0.74 -48.71 -6.63
N GLY A 88 0.42 -47.46 -6.27
CA GLY A 88 -0.85 -46.83 -6.55
C GLY A 88 -0.85 -45.95 -7.80
N ASN A 89 -2.00 -45.34 -8.04
CA ASN A 89 -2.18 -44.42 -9.16
C ASN A 89 -1.57 -43.03 -8.81
N VAL A 90 -0.53 -42.62 -9.54
CA VAL A 90 0.16 -41.31 -9.38
C VAL A 90 -0.82 -40.16 -9.52
N LEU A 91 -1.81 -40.26 -10.44
CA LEU A 91 -2.81 -39.21 -10.62
C LEU A 91 -3.63 -38.99 -9.34
N LEU A 92 -4.07 -40.10 -8.72
CA LEU A 92 -4.82 -40.03 -7.46
C LEU A 92 -3.97 -39.45 -6.31
N GLY A 93 -2.72 -39.86 -6.22
CA GLY A 93 -1.77 -39.29 -5.27
C GLY A 93 -1.57 -37.76 -5.45
N SER A 94 -1.46 -37.31 -6.71
CA SER A 94 -1.33 -35.89 -7.04
C SER A 94 -2.60 -35.09 -6.70
N VAL A 95 -3.79 -35.64 -6.94
CA VAL A 95 -5.05 -34.99 -6.56
C VAL A 95 -5.18 -34.84 -5.05
N ILE A 96 -4.86 -35.90 -4.29
CA ILE A 96 -4.88 -35.84 -2.83
C ILE A 96 -3.90 -34.80 -2.32
N LEU A 97 -2.66 -34.79 -2.83
CA LEU A 97 -1.65 -33.80 -2.46
C LEU A 97 -2.13 -32.37 -2.76
N THR A 98 -2.74 -32.15 -3.92
CA THR A 98 -3.29 -30.83 -4.29
C THR A 98 -4.31 -30.36 -3.27
N ILE A 99 -5.23 -31.22 -2.85
CA ILE A 99 -6.24 -30.88 -1.84
C ILE A 99 -5.56 -30.56 -0.49
N VAL A 100 -4.54 -31.34 -0.09
CA VAL A 100 -3.79 -31.11 1.13
C VAL A 100 -3.05 -29.76 1.07
N ILE A 101 -2.35 -29.47 -0.02
CA ILE A 101 -1.65 -28.18 -0.21
C ILE A 101 -2.67 -27.04 -0.14
N LEU A 102 -3.78 -27.13 -0.86
CA LEU A 102 -4.79 -26.08 -0.91
C LEU A 102 -5.34 -25.75 0.48
N ILE A 103 -5.69 -26.76 1.27
CA ILE A 103 -6.29 -26.56 2.59
C ILE A 103 -5.23 -26.14 3.61
N PHE A 104 -4.13 -26.88 3.74
CA PHE A 104 -3.19 -26.71 4.84
C PHE A 104 -2.05 -25.73 4.54
N SER A 105 -1.66 -25.60 3.26
CA SER A 105 -0.52 -24.75 2.88
C SER A 105 -0.95 -23.44 2.23
N GLU A 106 -2.20 -23.31 1.76
CA GLU A 106 -2.66 -22.06 1.13
C GLU A 106 -3.80 -21.40 1.89
N ILE A 107 -5.00 -21.99 1.90
CA ILE A 107 -6.21 -21.33 2.42
C ILE A 107 -6.07 -21.04 3.92
N THR A 108 -5.76 -22.04 4.73
CA THR A 108 -5.72 -21.90 6.20
C THR A 108 -4.67 -20.89 6.65
N PRO A 109 -3.39 -20.94 6.21
CA PRO A 109 -2.38 -19.96 6.60
C PRO A 109 -2.70 -18.55 6.13
N LYS A 110 -3.23 -18.38 4.90
CA LYS A 110 -3.65 -17.07 4.38
C LYS A 110 -4.78 -16.48 5.20
N THR A 111 -5.77 -17.28 5.57
CA THR A 111 -6.89 -16.84 6.40
C THR A 111 -6.40 -16.40 7.78
N ILE A 112 -5.54 -17.17 8.45
CA ILE A 112 -4.97 -16.80 9.74
C ILE A 112 -4.15 -15.50 9.63
N ALA A 113 -3.34 -15.37 8.59
CA ALA A 113 -2.51 -14.21 8.35
C ALA A 113 -3.33 -12.94 8.05
N SER A 114 -4.49 -13.07 7.37
CA SER A 114 -5.37 -11.94 7.10
C SER A 114 -6.08 -11.40 8.35
N VAL A 115 -6.35 -12.26 9.34
CA VAL A 115 -6.96 -11.84 10.61
C VAL A 115 -5.98 -11.12 11.53
N TYR A 116 -4.70 -11.54 11.54
CA TYR A 116 -3.66 -10.96 12.40
C TYR A 116 -2.40 -10.56 11.61
N PRO A 117 -2.53 -9.66 10.61
CA PRO A 117 -1.47 -9.43 9.65
C PRO A 117 -0.20 -8.86 10.28
N GLU A 118 -0.31 -7.89 11.21
CA GLU A 118 0.86 -7.27 11.82
C GLU A 118 1.67 -8.25 12.69
N LYS A 119 0.96 -9.11 13.45
CA LYS A 119 1.61 -10.13 14.28
C LYS A 119 2.31 -11.20 13.42
N PHE A 120 1.67 -11.56 12.30
CA PHE A 120 2.23 -12.54 11.38
C PHE A 120 3.46 -11.96 10.67
N ALA A 121 3.37 -10.73 10.15
CA ALA A 121 4.47 -10.00 9.52
C ALA A 121 5.67 -9.84 10.47
N GLU A 122 5.41 -9.48 11.73
CA GLU A 122 6.46 -9.33 12.74
C GLU A 122 7.24 -10.64 12.97
N LYS A 123 6.53 -11.74 13.17
CA LYS A 123 7.14 -13.06 13.44
C LYS A 123 7.86 -13.65 12.24
N SER A 124 7.25 -13.54 11.04
CA SER A 124 7.81 -14.09 9.80
C SER A 124 9.01 -13.31 9.28
N SER A 125 9.16 -12.04 9.65
CA SER A 125 10.18 -11.12 9.14
C SER A 125 11.62 -11.65 9.22
N TRP A 126 11.95 -12.43 10.25
CA TRP A 126 13.29 -12.99 10.42
C TRP A 126 13.58 -14.11 9.41
N VAL A 127 12.62 -15.01 9.22
CA VAL A 127 12.74 -16.11 8.26
C VAL A 127 12.75 -15.56 6.84
N LEU A 128 11.86 -14.60 6.54
CA LEU A 128 11.78 -13.95 5.23
C LEU A 128 13.09 -13.23 4.86
N LYS A 129 13.73 -12.54 5.81
CA LYS A 129 15.04 -11.94 5.56
C LYS A 129 16.09 -12.95 5.15
N LYS A 130 16.13 -14.14 5.79
CA LYS A 130 17.03 -15.23 5.41
C LYS A 130 16.66 -15.83 4.05
N LEU A 131 15.36 -15.99 3.80
CA LEU A 131 14.84 -16.52 2.54
C LEU A 131 15.29 -15.63 1.36
N ILE A 132 15.10 -14.31 1.50
CA ILE A 132 15.54 -13.34 0.49
C ILE A 132 17.05 -13.48 0.25
N PHE A 133 17.85 -13.60 1.29
CA PHE A 133 19.30 -13.74 1.14
C PHE A 133 19.68 -15.01 0.37
N ILE A 134 19.03 -16.13 0.66
CA ILE A 134 19.30 -17.43 -0.01
C ILE A 134 18.85 -17.39 -1.48
N PHE A 135 17.67 -16.84 -1.74
CA PHE A 135 17.11 -16.79 -3.09
C PHE A 135 17.53 -15.57 -3.91
N ASN A 136 18.31 -14.65 -3.33
CA ASN A 136 18.76 -13.43 -4.01
C ASN A 136 19.38 -13.68 -5.41
N PRO A 137 20.27 -14.67 -5.62
CA PRO A 137 20.82 -14.93 -6.95
C PRO A 137 19.73 -15.35 -7.96
N ILE A 138 18.75 -16.15 -7.54
CA ILE A 138 17.64 -16.59 -8.39
C ILE A 138 16.73 -15.41 -8.71
N ILE A 139 16.38 -14.61 -7.69
CA ILE A 139 15.54 -13.41 -7.85
C ILE A 139 16.19 -12.42 -8.81
N SER A 140 17.49 -12.17 -8.68
CA SER A 140 18.23 -11.27 -9.57
C SER A 140 18.22 -11.76 -11.01
N PHE A 141 18.34 -13.06 -11.21
CA PHE A 141 18.29 -13.67 -12.53
C PHE A 141 16.89 -13.57 -13.16
N THR A 142 15.84 -13.90 -12.39
CA THR A 142 14.44 -13.79 -12.87
C THR A 142 14.06 -12.34 -13.16
N ASN A 143 14.47 -11.38 -12.33
CA ASN A 143 14.22 -9.96 -12.56
C ASN A 143 14.95 -9.45 -13.81
N LEU A 144 16.15 -9.94 -14.10
CA LEU A 144 16.87 -9.58 -15.33
C LEU A 144 16.12 -10.08 -16.58
N ILE A 145 15.56 -11.28 -16.54
CA ILE A 145 14.76 -11.82 -17.64
C ILE A 145 13.46 -11.02 -17.77
N SER A 146 12.74 -10.82 -16.65
CA SER A 146 11.49 -10.08 -16.63
C SER A 146 11.65 -8.64 -17.16
N SER A 147 12.71 -7.94 -16.75
CA SER A 147 12.98 -6.58 -17.22
C SER A 147 13.25 -6.52 -18.73
N LYS A 148 13.93 -7.54 -19.28
CA LYS A 148 14.12 -7.64 -20.74
C LYS A 148 12.81 -7.88 -21.49
N ILE A 149 11.93 -8.72 -20.95
CA ILE A 149 10.61 -8.99 -21.53
C ILE A 149 9.74 -7.71 -21.49
N LEU A 150 9.71 -7.01 -20.35
CA LEU A 150 8.98 -5.74 -20.20
C LEU A 150 9.51 -4.66 -21.16
N ALA A 151 10.83 -4.54 -21.29
CA ALA A 151 11.45 -3.63 -22.25
C ALA A 151 11.07 -3.96 -23.70
N SER A 152 10.96 -5.26 -24.05
CA SER A 152 10.49 -5.70 -25.38
C SER A 152 9.02 -5.34 -25.64
N LEU A 153 8.21 -5.23 -24.58
CA LEU A 153 6.80 -4.83 -24.64
C LEU A 153 6.59 -3.31 -24.49
N ASN A 154 7.67 -2.52 -24.48
CA ASN A 154 7.64 -1.06 -24.22
C ASN A 154 6.95 -0.67 -22.89
N ILE A 155 6.99 -1.53 -21.87
CA ILE A 155 6.44 -1.28 -20.54
C ILE A 155 7.59 -0.84 -19.63
N ASN A 156 7.54 0.41 -19.14
CA ASN A 156 8.48 0.93 -18.16
C ASN A 156 7.92 0.76 -16.73
N PRO A 157 8.49 -0.12 -15.91
CA PRO A 157 8.01 -0.29 -14.53
C PRO A 157 8.22 0.95 -13.63
N LYS A 158 9.04 1.89 -14.07
CA LYS A 158 9.31 3.15 -13.34
C LYS A 158 8.16 4.15 -13.44
N ASP A 159 7.42 4.12 -14.54
CA ASP A 159 6.29 5.04 -14.75
C ASP A 159 5.14 4.77 -13.75
N SER A 160 5.05 3.55 -13.24
CA SER A 160 4.09 3.18 -12.20
C SER A 160 4.52 3.60 -10.78
N ALA A 161 5.82 3.76 -10.53
CA ALA A 161 6.35 4.13 -9.23
C ALA A 161 6.31 5.67 -8.98
N GLU A 162 6.25 6.47 -10.03
CA GLU A 162 6.10 7.93 -9.93
C GLU A 162 4.65 8.33 -9.59
N ASN A 163 3.68 7.46 -9.89
CA ASN A 163 2.27 7.67 -9.55
C ASN A 163 1.89 7.29 -8.10
N ASP A 164 2.83 6.79 -7.29
CA ASP A 164 2.61 6.47 -5.86
C ASP A 164 2.59 7.73 -4.95
N ASN A 165 2.77 8.92 -5.52
CA ASN A 165 2.46 10.17 -4.82
C ASN A 165 0.93 10.33 -4.81
N LEU A 166 0.34 10.27 -3.62
CA LEU A 166 -1.08 10.54 -3.42
C LEU A 166 -1.43 11.85 -4.16
N ASN A 167 -2.25 11.73 -5.19
CA ASN A 167 -2.78 12.89 -5.90
C ASN A 167 -3.79 13.60 -4.97
N THR A 168 -3.96 14.91 -5.13
CA THR A 168 -4.91 15.73 -4.37
C THR A 168 -6.32 15.12 -4.36
N GLU A 169 -6.75 14.51 -5.47
CA GLU A 169 -8.00 13.77 -5.61
C GLU A 169 -8.07 12.50 -4.74
N GLU A 170 -6.99 11.73 -4.65
CA GLU A 170 -6.92 10.55 -3.79
C GLU A 170 -6.96 10.94 -2.30
N LEU A 171 -6.29 12.04 -1.92
CA LEU A 171 -6.36 12.62 -0.59
C LEU A 171 -7.79 13.06 -0.24
N ARG A 172 -8.51 13.68 -1.19
CA ARG A 172 -9.91 14.10 -1.06
C ARG A 172 -10.82 12.88 -0.83
N THR A 173 -10.62 11.82 -1.61
CA THR A 173 -11.37 10.56 -1.47
C THR A 173 -11.10 9.90 -0.11
N LEU A 174 -9.84 9.83 0.31
CA LEU A 174 -9.47 9.28 1.62
C LEU A 174 -10.09 10.05 2.79
N LEU A 175 -10.19 11.37 2.69
CA LEU A 175 -10.85 12.21 3.70
C LEU A 175 -12.37 11.97 3.76
N GLN A 176 -12.99 11.61 2.64
CA GLN A 176 -14.41 11.27 2.56
C GLN A 176 -14.69 9.86 3.10
N ASP A 177 -13.95 8.86 2.66
CA ASP A 177 -14.16 7.44 3.01
C ASP A 177 -13.85 7.12 4.47
N HIS A 178 -12.85 7.78 5.06
CA HIS A 178 -12.44 7.56 6.46
C HIS A 178 -12.97 8.67 7.39
N GLY A 179 -14.05 9.33 7.01
CA GLY A 179 -14.65 10.44 7.74
C GLY A 179 -15.01 10.15 9.19
N ASP A 180 -15.28 8.89 9.55
CA ASP A 180 -15.62 8.48 10.92
C ASP A 180 -14.43 8.54 11.90
N LEU A 181 -13.18 8.56 11.39
CA LEU A 181 -11.97 8.62 12.20
C LEU A 181 -11.50 10.05 12.50
N ILE A 182 -12.02 11.05 11.76
CA ILE A 182 -11.62 12.44 11.85
C ILE A 182 -12.83 13.28 12.28
N PRO A 183 -12.72 14.13 13.32
CA PRO A 183 -13.79 15.05 13.69
C PRO A 183 -14.26 15.88 12.47
N THR A 184 -15.57 16.03 12.33
CA THR A 184 -16.19 16.69 11.15
C THR A 184 -15.58 18.07 10.88
N GLN A 185 -15.31 18.85 11.90
CA GLN A 185 -14.70 20.17 11.78
C GLN A 185 -13.28 20.11 11.19
N SER A 186 -12.46 19.17 11.64
CA SER A 186 -11.09 18.97 11.11
C SER A 186 -11.10 18.51 9.66
N ARG A 187 -12.06 17.65 9.30
CA ARG A 187 -12.24 17.18 7.92
C ARG A 187 -12.64 18.33 6.99
N MET A 188 -13.57 19.20 7.42
CA MET A 188 -13.95 20.37 6.66
C MET A 188 -12.77 21.32 6.43
N MET A 189 -11.96 21.56 7.46
CA MET A 189 -10.75 22.39 7.33
C MET A 189 -9.74 21.78 6.35
N LEU A 190 -9.51 20.46 6.41
CA LEU A 190 -8.60 19.78 5.48
C LEU A 190 -9.11 19.82 4.04
N SER A 191 -10.42 19.65 3.83
CA SER A 191 -11.02 19.80 2.51
C SER A 191 -10.84 21.22 1.97
N SER A 192 -11.13 22.24 2.79
CA SER A 192 -10.94 23.64 2.40
C SER A 192 -9.49 23.99 2.04
N ILE A 193 -8.51 23.36 2.69
CA ILE A 193 -7.09 23.54 2.33
C ILE A 193 -6.79 22.95 0.95
N LEU A 194 -7.37 21.78 0.60
CA LEU A 194 -7.19 21.19 -0.72
C LEU A 194 -7.90 22.01 -1.80
N ASP A 195 -9.05 22.64 -1.47
CA ASP A 195 -9.79 23.51 -2.39
C ASP A 195 -9.04 24.84 -2.67
N LEU A 196 -8.12 25.26 -1.77
CA LEU A 196 -7.30 26.46 -1.95
C LEU A 196 -6.35 26.39 -3.16
N GLU A 197 -5.95 25.17 -3.57
CA GLU A 197 -5.08 24.98 -4.74
C GLU A 197 -5.77 25.39 -6.05
N ASP A 198 -7.10 25.22 -6.11
CA ASP A 198 -7.91 25.51 -7.29
C ASP A 198 -8.43 26.95 -7.31
N LEU A 199 -8.33 27.70 -6.17
CA LEU A 199 -8.84 29.07 -6.06
C LEU A 199 -7.94 30.06 -6.80
N THR A 200 -8.58 30.84 -7.70
CA THR A 200 -7.92 31.91 -8.43
C THR A 200 -8.20 33.28 -7.78
N VAL A 201 -7.44 34.29 -8.17
CA VAL A 201 -7.71 35.68 -7.73
C VAL A 201 -9.07 36.13 -8.18
N GLU A 202 -9.55 35.68 -9.35
CA GLU A 202 -10.84 35.99 -9.92
C GLU A 202 -12.00 35.52 -9.04
N ASP A 203 -11.85 34.36 -8.37
CA ASP A 203 -12.87 33.79 -7.49
C ASP A 203 -13.06 34.57 -6.18
N ILE A 204 -12.05 35.30 -5.72
CA ILE A 204 -12.06 36.00 -4.44
C ILE A 204 -12.03 37.55 -4.58
N MET A 205 -11.79 38.07 -5.80
CA MET A 205 -11.78 39.51 -6.01
C MET A 205 -13.17 40.10 -5.94
N VAL A 206 -13.28 41.33 -5.44
CA VAL A 206 -14.49 42.11 -5.48
C VAL A 206 -14.57 42.78 -6.85
N ALA A 207 -15.70 42.60 -7.56
CA ALA A 207 -15.92 43.23 -8.85
C ALA A 207 -15.84 44.77 -8.71
N ASN A 208 -15.28 45.44 -9.70
CA ASN A 208 -15.10 46.91 -9.66
C ASN A 208 -16.41 47.66 -9.36
N SER A 209 -17.54 47.13 -9.84
CA SER A 209 -18.90 47.70 -9.60
C SER A 209 -19.39 47.55 -8.15
N GLU A 210 -18.76 46.66 -7.35
CA GLU A 210 -19.14 46.35 -5.96
C GLU A 210 -18.17 46.96 -4.94
N ILE A 211 -17.08 47.58 -5.41
CA ILE A 211 -16.12 48.23 -4.54
C ILE A 211 -16.75 49.44 -3.87
N VAL A 212 -16.82 49.40 -2.54
CA VAL A 212 -17.23 50.56 -1.73
C VAL A 212 -15.99 51.39 -1.47
N GLY A 213 -15.99 52.61 -1.97
CA GLY A 213 -14.89 53.55 -1.80
C GLY A 213 -15.38 54.92 -1.31
N ILE A 214 -14.46 55.80 -0.94
CA ILE A 214 -14.74 57.14 -0.46
C ILE A 214 -14.15 58.14 -1.47
N ASP A 215 -15.01 59.05 -1.97
CA ASP A 215 -14.57 60.13 -2.81
C ASP A 215 -13.86 61.19 -1.92
N VAL A 216 -12.63 61.60 -2.31
CA VAL A 216 -11.85 62.64 -1.59
C VAL A 216 -12.60 63.98 -1.54
N THR A 217 -13.44 64.23 -2.52
CA THR A 217 -14.23 65.49 -2.63
C THR A 217 -15.53 65.45 -1.82
N SER A 218 -15.93 64.31 -1.27
CA SER A 218 -17.14 64.17 -0.46
C SER A 218 -17.06 64.89 0.87
N GLU A 219 -18.20 65.30 1.43
CA GLU A 219 -18.24 65.91 2.76
C GLU A 219 -17.88 64.90 3.84
N ILE A 220 -17.25 65.39 4.93
CA ILE A 220 -16.78 64.53 6.05
C ILE A 220 -17.93 63.69 6.65
N GLU A 221 -19.15 64.23 6.69
CA GLU A 221 -20.31 63.53 7.26
C GLU A 221 -20.75 62.38 6.37
N GLU A 222 -20.68 62.53 5.05
CA GLU A 222 -20.94 61.46 4.07
C GLU A 222 -19.89 60.38 4.14
N ALA A 223 -18.62 60.72 4.21
CA ALA A 223 -17.52 59.76 4.39
C ALA A 223 -17.69 58.94 5.69
N LYS A 224 -18.11 59.56 6.79
CA LYS A 224 -18.40 58.84 8.06
C LYS A 224 -19.57 57.91 7.92
N LEU A 225 -20.60 58.24 7.18
CA LEU A 225 -21.74 57.40 6.92
C LEU A 225 -21.33 56.14 6.12
N ILE A 226 -20.54 56.30 5.08
CA ILE A 226 -19.99 55.18 4.29
C ILE A 226 -19.12 54.27 5.15
N ILE A 227 -18.22 54.81 5.97
CA ILE A 227 -17.37 54.04 6.87
C ILE A 227 -18.21 53.25 7.88
N SER A 228 -19.23 53.91 8.49
CA SER A 228 -20.03 53.25 9.52
C SER A 228 -20.97 52.18 9.00
N SER A 229 -21.38 52.26 7.73
CA SER A 229 -22.27 51.30 7.07
C SER A 229 -21.50 50.19 6.34
N SER A 230 -20.20 50.33 6.13
CA SER A 230 -19.37 49.36 5.43
C SER A 230 -18.95 48.21 6.33
N PHE A 231 -18.96 46.98 5.79
CA PHE A 231 -18.44 45.78 6.43
C PHE A 231 -16.93 45.59 6.20
N TYR A 232 -16.29 46.46 5.41
CA TYR A 232 -14.88 46.35 5.06
C TYR A 232 -14.01 47.11 6.05
N SER A 233 -12.91 46.51 6.51
CA SER A 233 -11.95 47.17 7.39
C SER A 233 -11.02 48.18 6.69
N ARG A 234 -11.00 48.16 5.35
CA ARG A 234 -10.21 49.08 4.49
C ARG A 234 -11.04 49.48 3.32
N LEU A 235 -11.15 50.79 3.09
CA LEU A 235 -11.87 51.33 1.97
C LEU A 235 -10.89 52.12 1.06
N PRO A 236 -10.92 51.93 -0.27
CA PRO A 236 -10.13 52.77 -1.17
C PRO A 236 -10.68 54.20 -1.15
N VAL A 237 -9.78 55.16 -1.24
CA VAL A 237 -10.11 56.58 -1.41
C VAL A 237 -9.77 56.96 -2.84
N TYR A 238 -10.68 57.54 -3.55
CA TYR A 238 -10.52 57.92 -4.96
C TYR A 238 -10.89 59.33 -5.24
N GLU A 239 -10.38 59.88 -6.35
CA GLU A 239 -10.70 61.18 -6.91
C GLU A 239 -11.29 60.96 -8.31
N LEU A 240 -12.47 61.53 -8.60
CA LEU A 240 -13.19 61.42 -9.87
C LEU A 240 -13.83 60.09 -10.17
N SER A 241 -13.15 58.95 -10.10
CA SER A 241 -13.69 57.63 -10.41
C SER A 241 -12.77 56.51 -9.98
N LEU A 242 -13.30 55.38 -9.56
CA LEU A 242 -12.59 54.13 -9.32
C LEU A 242 -12.01 53.48 -10.59
N ILE A 243 -12.45 53.91 -11.77
CA ILE A 243 -12.02 53.36 -13.07
C ILE A 243 -10.64 53.91 -13.46
N HIS A 244 -10.23 55.05 -12.92
CA HIS A 244 -8.96 55.71 -13.26
C HIS A 244 -7.84 55.46 -12.25
N ILE A 245 -8.05 54.58 -11.31
CA ILE A 245 -6.98 54.09 -10.44
C ILE A 245 -6.27 52.96 -11.20
#